data_b9f34e872296b638d7dbaf6d6e13db85
#
_entry.id   b9f34e872296b638d7dbaf6d6e13db85
#
_cell.length_a   1.000
_cell.length_b   1.000
_cell.length_c   1.000
_cell.angle_alpha   90.00
_cell.angle_beta   90.00
_cell.angle_gamma   90.00
#
_symmetry.space_group_name_H-M   'P 1'
#
loop_
_entity.id
_entity.type
_entity.pdbx_description
1 polymer ?
#
loop_
_entity_poly.entity_id
_entity_poly.type
_entity_poly.pdbx_seq_one_letter_code
_entity_poly.pdbx_strand_id
1 'polypeptide(L)'
;MGSFRMILAGTFAVLLFLILVVGDWLYFVQLSPDAGRYGCTIARAQERVAEITLDEMQGRFDPNGVLVLPHGMARYFPDVRRIVIRPKYRLFSTGFRTAWPLKGAIELAPEATGFRVMYFKRVPWSSAIITVMWFLLVGLGTIGFVLTFLVQGGLSSLGGVLLGIGVIALGLLVLAFGLVTITIAYRLEDSRLTQVYQELRSALAWSNTPG
;
A
#
# COMPACT_ATOMS: atom_id res chain seq x y z
N MET A 1 -2.60 -25.23 -35.17
CA MET A 1 -1.34 -24.60 -34.71
C MET A 1 -1.55 -23.22 -34.05
N GLY A 2 -2.53 -22.39 -34.44
CA GLY A 2 -2.76 -21.05 -33.87
C GLY A 2 -3.17 -21.06 -32.39
N SER A 3 -4.09 -21.92 -31.99
CA SER A 3 -4.60 -21.95 -30.61
C SER A 3 -3.54 -22.34 -29.57
N PHE A 4 -2.64 -23.27 -29.89
CA PHE A 4 -1.54 -23.65 -29.01
C PHE A 4 -0.56 -22.51 -28.75
N ARG A 5 -0.22 -21.73 -29.79
CA ARG A 5 0.65 -20.53 -29.64
C ARG A 5 -0.01 -19.46 -28.80
N MET A 6 -1.33 -19.23 -28.94
CA MET A 6 -2.06 -18.29 -28.10
C MET A 6 -2.12 -18.70 -26.63
N ILE A 7 -2.34 -19.99 -26.35
CA ILE A 7 -2.33 -20.53 -24.99
C ILE A 7 -0.93 -20.34 -24.38
N LEU A 8 0.14 -20.69 -25.11
CA LEU A 8 1.51 -20.55 -24.62
C LEU A 8 1.85 -19.08 -24.33
N ALA A 9 1.51 -18.19 -25.24
CA ALA A 9 1.73 -16.73 -25.04
C ALA A 9 0.94 -16.20 -23.86
N GLY A 10 -0.33 -16.61 -23.69
CA GLY A 10 -1.14 -16.24 -22.55
C GLY A 10 -0.58 -16.76 -21.22
N THR A 11 -0.18 -18.03 -21.18
CA THR A 11 0.47 -18.62 -19.99
C THR A 11 1.74 -17.89 -19.62
N PHE A 12 2.60 -17.58 -20.61
CA PHE A 12 3.83 -16.81 -20.40
C PHE A 12 3.55 -15.42 -19.85
N ALA A 13 2.56 -14.71 -20.41
CA ALA A 13 2.18 -13.38 -19.94
C ALA A 13 1.69 -13.40 -18.47
N VAL A 14 0.87 -14.39 -18.10
CA VAL A 14 0.38 -14.56 -16.72
C VAL A 14 1.54 -14.86 -15.77
N LEU A 15 2.45 -15.76 -16.13
CA LEU A 15 3.62 -16.07 -15.32
C LEU A 15 4.53 -14.87 -15.13
N LEU A 16 4.80 -14.14 -16.20
CA LEU A 16 5.61 -12.91 -16.14
C LEU A 16 4.96 -11.88 -15.23
N PHE A 17 3.66 -11.66 -15.35
CA PHE A 17 2.90 -10.76 -14.49
C PHE A 17 2.99 -11.16 -13.01
N LEU A 18 2.81 -12.44 -12.69
CA LEU A 18 2.94 -12.96 -11.32
C LEU A 18 4.35 -12.74 -10.76
N ILE A 19 5.40 -13.01 -11.58
CA ILE A 19 6.79 -12.79 -11.18
C ILE A 19 7.04 -11.30 -10.88
N LEU A 20 6.52 -10.38 -11.70
CA LEU A 20 6.63 -8.95 -11.48
C LEU A 20 5.93 -8.51 -10.18
N VAL A 21 4.73 -9.00 -9.92
CA VAL A 21 3.98 -8.68 -8.69
C VAL A 21 4.70 -9.21 -7.45
N VAL A 22 5.16 -10.45 -7.50
CA VAL A 22 5.91 -11.06 -6.38
C VAL A 22 7.25 -10.34 -6.18
N GLY A 23 7.96 -10.00 -7.25
CA GLY A 23 9.21 -9.25 -7.21
C GLY A 23 9.04 -7.87 -6.59
N ASP A 24 8.00 -7.11 -7.01
CA ASP A 24 7.64 -5.82 -6.44
C ASP A 24 7.37 -5.93 -4.92
N TRP A 25 6.63 -6.94 -4.52
CA TRP A 25 6.32 -7.23 -3.11
C TRP A 25 7.57 -7.56 -2.30
N LEU A 26 8.42 -8.46 -2.80
CA LEU A 26 9.68 -8.84 -2.14
C LEU A 26 10.61 -7.66 -1.97
N TYR A 27 10.71 -6.80 -3.00
CA TYR A 27 11.50 -5.57 -2.91
C TYR A 27 10.88 -4.57 -1.91
N PHE A 28 9.57 -4.40 -1.97
CA PHE A 28 8.86 -3.48 -1.08
C PHE A 28 9.05 -3.81 0.40
N VAL A 29 9.03 -5.09 0.79
CA VAL A 29 9.15 -5.49 2.20
C VAL A 29 10.58 -5.41 2.75
N GLN A 30 11.58 -5.14 1.92
CA GLN A 30 12.96 -4.98 2.37
C GLN A 30 13.12 -3.72 3.24
N LEU A 31 14.01 -3.82 4.23
CA LEU A 31 14.46 -2.70 5.05
C LEU A 31 15.81 -2.20 4.50
N SER A 32 15.79 -1.55 3.34
CA SER A 32 16.93 -0.88 2.73
C SER A 32 16.61 0.61 2.51
N PRO A 33 17.63 1.48 2.33
CA PRO A 33 17.41 2.92 2.10
C PRO A 33 16.55 3.18 0.88
N ASP A 34 16.81 2.46 -0.21
CA ASP A 34 16.09 2.60 -1.48
C ASP A 34 14.69 2.03 -1.40
N ALA A 35 14.53 0.84 -0.81
CA ALA A 35 13.22 0.29 -0.54
C ALA A 35 12.37 1.20 0.36
N GLY A 36 13.00 1.99 1.26
CA GLY A 36 12.32 3.02 2.05
C GLY A 36 11.66 4.12 1.22
N ARG A 37 12.17 4.40 0.01
CA ARG A 37 11.57 5.34 -0.96
C ARG A 37 10.61 4.68 -1.93
N TYR A 38 10.70 3.38 -2.07
CA TYR A 38 9.94 2.61 -3.04
C TYR A 38 8.47 2.44 -2.61
N GLY A 39 7.58 2.49 -3.58
CA GLY A 39 6.14 2.34 -3.41
C GLY A 39 5.37 3.63 -3.58
N CYS A 40 4.06 3.49 -3.78
CA CYS A 40 3.12 4.60 -3.88
C CYS A 40 2.88 5.21 -2.49
N THR A 41 3.11 6.52 -2.33
CA THR A 41 2.81 7.23 -1.10
C THR A 41 1.32 7.53 -1.02
N ILE A 42 0.66 7.02 0.02
CA ILE A 42 -0.79 7.17 0.21
C ILE A 42 -1.16 8.13 1.34
N ALA A 43 -0.24 8.35 2.28
CA ALA A 43 -0.41 9.32 3.35
C ALA A 43 0.94 9.85 3.82
N ARG A 44 0.94 11.08 4.33
CA ARG A 44 2.08 11.71 4.99
C ARG A 44 1.61 12.50 6.21
N ALA A 45 2.44 12.49 7.24
CA ALA A 45 2.27 13.30 8.43
C ALA A 45 3.59 13.99 8.76
N GLN A 46 3.53 15.10 9.46
CA GLN A 46 4.69 15.85 9.92
C GLN A 46 4.53 16.14 11.40
N GLU A 47 5.58 15.89 12.15
CA GLU A 47 5.64 16.18 13.59
C GLU A 47 6.96 16.86 13.91
N ARG A 48 7.02 17.61 15.01
CA ARG A 48 8.27 18.14 15.58
C ARG A 48 8.59 17.36 16.84
N VAL A 49 9.83 16.90 16.93
CA VAL A 49 10.35 16.20 18.11
C VAL A 49 11.45 17.07 18.68
N ALA A 50 11.24 17.51 19.92
CA ALA A 50 12.25 18.25 20.69
C ALA A 50 13.00 17.28 21.64
N GLU A 51 14.15 17.74 22.15
CA GLU A 51 14.88 17.14 23.29
C GLU A 51 15.66 15.84 23.01
N ILE A 52 15.75 15.35 21.79
CA ILE A 52 16.59 14.19 21.46
C ILE A 52 17.63 14.57 20.42
N THR A 53 18.88 14.15 20.64
CA THR A 53 19.96 14.28 19.67
C THR A 53 19.98 13.08 18.72
N LEU A 54 20.58 13.24 17.51
CA LEU A 54 20.76 12.13 16.56
C LEU A 54 21.56 10.98 17.16
N ASP A 55 22.58 11.30 17.97
CA ASP A 55 23.47 10.32 18.58
C ASP A 55 22.74 9.48 19.63
N GLU A 56 21.92 10.11 20.47
CA GLU A 56 21.07 9.42 21.44
C GLU A 56 20.07 8.51 20.77
N MET A 57 19.43 8.99 19.68
CA MET A 57 18.53 8.19 18.89
C MET A 57 19.26 7.00 18.25
N GLN A 58 20.45 7.22 17.68
CA GLN A 58 21.25 6.16 17.06
C GLN A 58 21.66 5.11 18.10
N GLY A 59 21.98 5.50 19.32
CA GLY A 59 22.33 4.60 20.42
C GLY A 59 21.20 3.64 20.84
N ARG A 60 19.96 3.87 20.41
CA ARG A 60 18.83 2.97 20.66
C ARG A 60 18.72 1.82 19.66
N PHE A 61 19.40 1.93 18.53
CA PHE A 61 19.46 0.89 17.50
C PHE A 61 20.66 -0.02 17.73
N ASP A 62 20.58 -1.26 17.25
CA ASP A 62 21.72 -2.17 17.24
C ASP A 62 22.84 -1.66 16.29
N PRO A 63 24.03 -2.27 16.29
CA PRO A 63 25.13 -1.88 15.39
C PRO A 63 24.78 -1.94 13.90
N ASN A 64 23.76 -2.70 13.51
CA ASN A 64 23.24 -2.80 12.14
C ASN A 64 22.14 -1.76 11.84
N GLY A 65 21.86 -0.87 12.79
CA GLY A 65 20.79 0.11 12.71
C GLY A 65 19.39 -0.48 12.85
N VAL A 66 19.24 -1.69 13.40
CA VAL A 66 17.96 -2.36 13.56
C VAL A 66 17.45 -2.20 15.00
N LEU A 67 16.16 -1.94 15.13
CA LEU A 67 15.44 -1.95 16.39
C LEU A 67 14.24 -2.90 16.25
N VAL A 68 14.26 -3.97 17.04
CA VAL A 68 13.19 -4.96 17.07
C VAL A 68 12.10 -4.47 18.03
N LEU A 69 10.88 -4.30 17.52
CA LEU A 69 9.72 -3.88 18.27
C LEU A 69 8.77 -5.08 18.51
N PRO A 70 7.87 -5.02 19.49
CA PRO A 70 6.92 -6.12 19.76
C PRO A 70 6.11 -6.52 18.52
N HIS A 71 5.59 -5.56 17.76
CA HIS A 71 4.73 -5.81 16.59
C HIS A 71 5.40 -5.50 15.25
N GLY A 72 6.66 -5.04 15.24
CA GLY A 72 7.34 -4.63 14.03
C GLY A 72 8.85 -4.65 14.11
N MET A 73 9.44 -4.03 13.12
CA MET A 73 10.88 -3.76 13.04
C MET A 73 11.08 -2.35 12.49
N ALA A 74 12.05 -1.65 13.04
CA ALA A 74 12.54 -0.37 12.53
C ALA A 74 14.01 -0.53 12.13
N ARG A 75 14.42 0.14 11.06
CA ARG A 75 15.83 0.23 10.68
C ARG A 75 16.18 1.67 10.38
N TYR A 76 17.19 2.16 11.06
CA TYR A 76 17.75 3.50 10.87
C TYR A 76 18.92 3.47 9.87
N PHE A 77 18.93 4.43 8.97
CA PHE A 77 19.97 4.67 7.97
C PHE A 77 20.56 6.06 8.19
N PRO A 78 21.70 6.17 8.86
CA PRO A 78 22.31 7.47 9.23
C PRO A 78 22.66 8.32 8.01
N ASP A 79 23.17 7.72 6.93
CA ASP A 79 23.62 8.42 5.72
C ASP A 79 22.50 9.22 5.04
N VAL A 80 21.28 8.71 5.11
CA VAL A 80 20.09 9.34 4.52
C VAL A 80 19.11 9.87 5.56
N ARG A 81 19.49 9.83 6.86
CA ARG A 81 18.67 10.26 8.01
C ARG A 81 17.23 9.75 7.94
N ARG A 82 17.10 8.44 7.71
CA ARG A 82 15.80 7.79 7.52
C ARG A 82 15.64 6.58 8.40
N ILE A 83 14.45 6.44 8.98
CA ILE A 83 14.01 5.21 9.63
C ILE A 83 12.94 4.57 8.75
N VAL A 84 13.13 3.29 8.42
CA VAL A 84 12.12 2.50 7.72
C VAL A 84 11.49 1.55 8.74
N ILE A 85 10.17 1.58 8.82
CA ILE A 85 9.40 0.72 9.73
C ILE A 85 8.48 -0.19 8.95
N ARG A 86 8.35 -1.41 9.44
CA ARG A 86 7.36 -2.38 8.92
C ARG A 86 6.80 -3.23 10.05
N PRO A 87 5.53 -3.67 9.94
CA PRO A 87 4.97 -4.70 10.82
C PRO A 87 5.72 -6.03 10.70
N LYS A 88 5.70 -6.85 11.76
CA LYS A 88 6.20 -8.23 11.68
C LYS A 88 5.32 -9.06 10.77
N TYR A 89 5.94 -9.65 9.73
CA TYR A 89 5.27 -10.62 8.89
C TYR A 89 5.45 -12.02 9.50
N ARG A 90 4.44 -12.53 10.19
CA ARG A 90 4.41 -13.93 10.60
C ARG A 90 3.82 -14.76 9.47
N LEU A 91 4.61 -15.67 8.89
CA LEU A 91 4.19 -16.52 7.77
C LEU A 91 3.01 -17.44 8.10
N PHE A 92 2.81 -17.76 9.39
CA PHE A 92 1.77 -18.68 9.88
C PHE A 92 0.85 -18.02 10.92
N SER A 93 0.60 -16.70 10.84
CA SER A 93 -0.39 -16.10 11.73
C SER A 93 -1.80 -16.29 11.16
N THR A 94 -2.75 -16.62 12.02
CA THR A 94 -4.19 -16.68 11.71
C THR A 94 -4.80 -15.31 11.38
N GLY A 95 -3.99 -14.24 11.41
CA GLY A 95 -4.42 -12.90 11.01
C GLY A 95 -4.54 -12.77 9.50
N PHE A 96 -5.68 -12.31 9.01
CA PHE A 96 -5.90 -11.98 7.61
C PHE A 96 -4.78 -11.07 7.11
N ARG A 97 -4.05 -11.50 6.09
CA ARG A 97 -3.11 -10.67 5.34
C ARG A 97 -3.85 -10.04 4.19
N THR A 98 -3.62 -8.77 4.02
CA THR A 98 -4.19 -8.05 2.88
C THR A 98 -3.19 -8.06 1.72
N ALA A 99 -3.71 -7.91 0.50
CA ALA A 99 -2.89 -7.74 -0.69
C ALA A 99 -2.23 -6.33 -0.77
N TRP A 100 -2.42 -5.50 0.25
CA TRP A 100 -1.92 -4.12 0.34
C TRP A 100 -1.08 -3.89 1.60
N PRO A 101 0.11 -4.51 1.72
CA PRO A 101 0.96 -4.30 2.89
C PRO A 101 1.37 -2.83 2.97
N LEU A 102 1.36 -2.27 4.18
CA LEU A 102 1.84 -0.94 4.45
C LEU A 102 3.26 -0.94 5.01
N LYS A 103 4.06 0.01 4.56
CA LYS A 103 5.37 0.32 5.09
C LYS A 103 5.44 1.79 5.46
N GLY A 104 6.09 2.09 6.59
CA GLY A 104 6.38 3.45 7.03
C GLY A 104 7.82 3.83 6.68
N ALA A 105 8.00 5.05 6.20
CA ALA A 105 9.30 5.69 6.08
C ALA A 105 9.26 7.02 6.83
N ILE A 106 10.25 7.24 7.69
CA ILE A 106 10.38 8.42 8.52
C ILE A 106 11.63 9.14 8.09
N GLU A 107 11.51 10.37 7.62
CA GLU A 107 12.63 11.23 7.27
C GLU A 107 12.86 12.24 8.39
N LEU A 108 14.12 12.36 8.81
CA LEU A 108 14.54 13.22 9.91
C LEU A 108 15.24 14.44 9.34
N ALA A 109 14.64 15.61 9.45
CA ALA A 109 15.25 16.88 9.08
C ALA A 109 15.69 17.62 10.37
N PRO A 110 16.98 17.93 10.56
CA PRO A 110 17.42 18.64 11.73
C PRO A 110 16.84 20.06 11.74
N GLU A 111 16.42 20.51 12.92
CA GLU A 111 16.02 21.89 13.23
C GLU A 111 16.90 22.45 14.35
N ALA A 112 16.80 23.73 14.66
CA ALA A 112 17.64 24.38 15.68
C ALA A 112 17.45 23.78 17.08
N THR A 113 16.27 23.23 17.38
CA THR A 113 15.93 22.63 18.68
C THR A 113 15.25 21.27 18.49
N GLY A 114 15.96 20.30 17.85
CA GLY A 114 15.42 18.96 17.67
C GLY A 114 15.30 18.53 16.19
N PHE A 115 14.24 17.78 15.85
CA PHE A 115 14.01 17.27 14.50
C PHE A 115 12.60 17.54 14.01
N ARG A 116 12.49 17.83 12.73
CA ARG A 116 11.27 17.66 11.98
C ARG A 116 11.20 16.23 11.47
N VAL A 117 10.17 15.53 11.86
CA VAL A 117 9.89 14.15 11.50
C VAL A 117 8.83 14.14 10.42
N MET A 118 9.17 13.68 9.23
CA MET A 118 8.22 13.46 8.14
C MET A 118 7.93 11.97 7.99
N TYR A 119 6.71 11.59 8.26
CA TYR A 119 6.26 10.19 8.19
C TYR A 119 5.48 9.94 6.91
N PHE A 120 5.88 8.94 6.14
CA PHE A 120 5.26 8.52 4.89
C PHE A 120 4.72 7.11 5.02
N LYS A 121 3.45 6.91 4.67
CA LYS A 121 2.85 5.57 4.50
C LYS A 121 2.85 5.21 3.03
N ARG A 122 3.35 4.02 2.71
CA ARG A 122 3.51 3.55 1.33
C ARG A 122 2.91 2.17 1.13
N VAL A 123 2.45 1.91 -0.10
CA VAL A 123 2.00 0.60 -0.60
C VAL A 123 2.86 0.18 -1.79
N PRO A 124 2.99 -1.12 -2.11
CA PRO A 124 3.66 -1.57 -3.33
C PRO A 124 3.03 -0.96 -4.58
N TRP A 125 3.84 -0.68 -5.58
CA TRP A 125 3.34 -0.17 -6.86
C TRP A 125 2.38 -1.14 -7.53
N SER A 126 2.67 -2.45 -7.50
CA SER A 126 1.78 -3.48 -8.04
C SER A 126 0.39 -3.42 -7.42
N SER A 127 0.29 -3.30 -6.09
CA SER A 127 -1.00 -3.21 -5.39
C SER A 127 -1.77 -1.95 -5.81
N ALA A 128 -1.11 -0.80 -5.91
CA ALA A 128 -1.74 0.45 -6.35
C ALA A 128 -2.23 0.36 -7.79
N ILE A 129 -1.36 -0.11 -8.71
CA ILE A 129 -1.68 -0.22 -10.15
C ILE A 129 -2.82 -1.22 -10.38
N ILE A 130 -2.75 -2.42 -9.79
CA ILE A 130 -3.81 -3.44 -9.94
C ILE A 130 -5.14 -2.91 -9.44
N THR A 131 -5.13 -2.19 -8.31
CA THR A 131 -6.34 -1.57 -7.76
C THR A 131 -6.95 -0.56 -8.73
N VAL A 132 -6.15 0.38 -9.23
CA VAL A 132 -6.63 1.39 -10.19
C VAL A 132 -7.12 0.74 -11.47
N MET A 133 -6.35 -0.22 -12.03
CA MET A 133 -6.73 -0.95 -13.24
C MET A 133 -8.03 -1.73 -13.07
N TRP A 134 -8.25 -2.35 -11.91
CA TRP A 134 -9.49 -3.05 -11.62
C TRP A 134 -10.70 -2.10 -11.63
N PHE A 135 -10.60 -0.93 -10.96
CA PHE A 135 -11.66 0.08 -10.97
C PHE A 135 -11.93 0.63 -12.38
N LEU A 136 -10.87 0.89 -13.14
CA LEU A 136 -11.00 1.32 -14.53
C LEU A 136 -11.65 0.25 -15.41
N LEU A 137 -11.25 -1.00 -15.27
CA LEU A 137 -11.82 -2.11 -16.05
C LEU A 137 -13.33 -2.26 -15.80
N VAL A 138 -13.72 -2.28 -14.52
CA VAL A 138 -15.14 -2.41 -14.16
C VAL A 138 -15.92 -1.17 -14.57
N GLY A 139 -15.42 0.02 -14.29
CA GLY A 139 -16.10 1.28 -14.63
C GLY A 139 -16.24 1.49 -16.13
N LEU A 140 -15.13 1.43 -16.88
CA LEU A 140 -15.13 1.60 -18.32
C LEU A 140 -15.85 0.45 -19.04
N GLY A 141 -15.71 -0.78 -18.53
CA GLY A 141 -16.43 -1.94 -19.05
C GLY A 141 -17.95 -1.78 -18.94
N THR A 142 -18.42 -1.32 -17.77
CA THR A 142 -19.86 -1.03 -17.55
C THR A 142 -20.34 0.08 -18.48
N ILE A 143 -19.61 1.19 -18.57
CA ILE A 143 -19.95 2.32 -19.44
C ILE A 143 -19.94 1.89 -20.91
N GLY A 144 -18.87 1.20 -21.35
CA GLY A 144 -18.75 0.72 -22.74
C GLY A 144 -19.86 -0.25 -23.12
N PHE A 145 -20.24 -1.16 -22.22
CA PHE A 145 -21.39 -2.05 -22.45
C PHE A 145 -22.66 -1.24 -22.63
N VAL A 146 -22.97 -0.32 -21.73
CA VAL A 146 -24.20 0.49 -21.79
C VAL A 146 -24.27 1.32 -23.07
N LEU A 147 -23.18 1.97 -23.46
CA LEU A 147 -23.09 2.76 -24.69
C LEU A 147 -23.31 1.88 -25.94
N THR A 148 -22.64 0.73 -26.02
CA THR A 148 -22.79 -0.20 -27.14
C THR A 148 -24.22 -0.72 -27.22
N PHE A 149 -24.81 -1.09 -26.08
CA PHE A 149 -26.18 -1.57 -25.98
C PHE A 149 -27.20 -0.50 -26.41
N LEU A 150 -26.94 0.76 -26.03
CA LEU A 150 -27.78 1.91 -26.43
C LEU A 150 -27.71 2.14 -27.94
N VAL A 151 -26.51 2.16 -28.54
CA VAL A 151 -26.32 2.35 -30.00
C VAL A 151 -26.97 1.24 -30.83
N GLN A 152 -26.98 0.01 -30.31
CA GLN A 152 -27.62 -1.15 -30.95
C GLN A 152 -29.15 -1.18 -30.79
N GLY A 153 -29.77 -0.13 -30.21
CA GLY A 153 -31.20 -0.06 -29.99
C GLY A 153 -31.68 -0.98 -28.86
N GLY A 154 -30.81 -1.42 -27.99
CA GLY A 154 -31.13 -2.32 -26.89
C GLY A 154 -32.17 -1.77 -25.90
N LEU A 155 -32.37 -0.46 -25.85
CA LEU A 155 -33.38 0.19 -25.00
C LEU A 155 -34.75 0.34 -25.67
N SER A 156 -34.94 -0.18 -26.87
CA SER A 156 -36.24 -0.08 -27.61
C SER A 156 -37.35 -0.95 -27.02
N SER A 157 -37.02 -1.87 -26.12
CA SER A 157 -37.99 -2.76 -25.45
C SER A 157 -37.90 -2.61 -23.92
N LEU A 158 -38.98 -2.91 -23.21
CA LEU A 158 -39.02 -2.92 -21.75
C LEU A 158 -37.95 -3.89 -21.16
N GLY A 159 -37.80 -5.07 -21.76
CA GLY A 159 -36.78 -6.03 -21.37
C GLY A 159 -35.35 -5.49 -21.53
N GLY A 160 -35.10 -4.74 -22.61
CA GLY A 160 -33.82 -4.09 -22.84
C GLY A 160 -33.54 -2.98 -21.83
N VAL A 161 -34.53 -2.17 -21.49
CA VAL A 161 -34.37 -1.14 -20.42
C VAL A 161 -34.03 -1.78 -19.08
N LEU A 162 -34.75 -2.85 -18.70
CA LEU A 162 -34.48 -3.58 -17.46
C LEU A 162 -33.06 -4.19 -17.45
N LEU A 163 -32.60 -4.75 -18.58
CA LEU A 163 -31.26 -5.28 -18.72
C LEU A 163 -30.21 -4.17 -18.55
N GLY A 164 -30.39 -3.03 -19.21
CA GLY A 164 -29.48 -1.88 -19.10
C GLY A 164 -29.36 -1.38 -17.66
N ILE A 165 -30.47 -1.22 -16.95
CA ILE A 165 -30.49 -0.85 -15.53
C ILE A 165 -29.81 -1.92 -14.69
N GLY A 166 -30.06 -3.21 -14.95
CA GLY A 166 -29.44 -4.33 -14.23
C GLY A 166 -27.92 -4.34 -14.37
N VAL A 167 -27.39 -4.08 -15.56
CA VAL A 167 -25.93 -4.01 -15.79
C VAL A 167 -25.30 -2.82 -15.06
N ILE A 168 -25.94 -1.65 -15.09
CA ILE A 168 -25.48 -0.48 -14.36
C ILE A 168 -25.47 -0.77 -12.84
N ALA A 169 -26.56 -1.31 -12.32
CA ALA A 169 -26.69 -1.65 -10.90
C ALA A 169 -25.62 -2.66 -10.46
N LEU A 170 -25.37 -3.71 -11.27
CA LEU A 170 -24.34 -4.68 -11.02
C LEU A 170 -22.94 -4.06 -11.05
N GLY A 171 -22.63 -3.20 -12.04
CA GLY A 171 -21.36 -2.48 -12.12
C GLY A 171 -21.11 -1.61 -10.89
N LEU A 172 -22.13 -0.85 -10.46
CA LEU A 172 -22.05 -0.03 -9.24
C LEU A 172 -21.87 -0.88 -7.99
N LEU A 173 -22.58 -2.02 -7.88
CA LEU A 173 -22.43 -2.95 -6.76
C LEU A 173 -21.02 -3.51 -6.67
N VAL A 174 -20.44 -3.92 -7.81
CA VAL A 174 -19.06 -4.44 -7.87
C VAL A 174 -18.07 -3.35 -7.49
N LEU A 175 -18.23 -2.11 -7.96
CA LEU A 175 -17.38 -0.99 -7.58
C LEU A 175 -17.50 -0.67 -6.08
N ALA A 176 -18.69 -0.65 -5.53
CA ALA A 176 -18.93 -0.43 -4.10
C ALA A 176 -18.29 -1.52 -3.24
N PHE A 177 -18.44 -2.79 -3.63
CA PHE A 177 -17.80 -3.92 -2.95
C PHE A 177 -16.27 -3.79 -2.97
N GLY A 178 -15.69 -3.43 -4.12
CA GLY A 178 -14.25 -3.17 -4.23
C GLY A 178 -13.78 -2.06 -3.31
N LEU A 179 -14.52 -0.94 -3.24
CA LEU A 179 -14.20 0.19 -2.37
C LEU A 179 -14.24 -0.20 -0.89
N VAL A 180 -15.26 -0.95 -0.47
CA VAL A 180 -15.38 -1.48 0.91
C VAL A 180 -14.21 -2.39 1.23
N THR A 181 -13.88 -3.33 0.33
CA THR A 181 -12.76 -4.27 0.51
C THR A 181 -11.43 -3.55 0.70
N ILE A 182 -11.12 -2.56 -0.15
CA ILE A 182 -9.90 -1.77 -0.05
C ILE A 182 -9.88 -0.95 1.25
N THR A 183 -11.02 -0.37 1.62
CA THR A 183 -11.12 0.43 2.86
C THR A 183 -10.84 -0.44 4.09
N ILE A 184 -11.41 -1.64 4.16
CA ILE A 184 -11.16 -2.58 5.26
C ILE A 184 -9.69 -3.00 5.27
N ALA A 185 -9.14 -3.40 4.12
CA ALA A 185 -7.75 -3.80 3.99
C ALA A 185 -6.80 -2.68 4.44
N TYR A 186 -7.04 -1.45 3.98
CA TYR A 186 -6.28 -0.28 4.39
C TYR A 186 -6.35 -0.05 5.90
N ARG A 187 -7.53 -0.06 6.49
CA ARG A 187 -7.69 0.16 7.95
C ARG A 187 -6.95 -0.88 8.78
N LEU A 188 -6.99 -2.15 8.37
CA LEU A 188 -6.28 -3.23 9.06
C LEU A 188 -4.76 -3.03 9.02
N GLU A 189 -4.21 -2.74 7.85
CA GLU A 189 -2.77 -2.52 7.71
C GLU A 189 -2.32 -1.19 8.36
N ASP A 190 -3.15 -0.14 8.26
CA ASP A 190 -2.90 1.16 8.90
C ASP A 190 -2.85 1.04 10.43
N SER A 191 -3.77 0.30 11.02
CA SER A 191 -3.77 0.02 12.46
C SER A 191 -2.47 -0.67 12.89
N ARG A 192 -2.03 -1.71 12.16
CA ARG A 192 -0.78 -2.43 12.43
C ARG A 192 0.45 -1.52 12.31
N LEU A 193 0.52 -0.74 11.24
CA LEU A 193 1.64 0.16 11.02
C LEU A 193 1.67 1.29 12.06
N THR A 194 0.51 1.82 12.44
CA THR A 194 0.38 2.84 13.48
C THR A 194 0.82 2.30 14.84
N GLN A 195 0.49 1.05 15.17
CA GLN A 195 0.96 0.40 16.39
C GLN A 195 2.50 0.33 16.43
N VAL A 196 3.13 -0.12 15.34
CA VAL A 196 4.60 -0.16 15.22
C VAL A 196 5.20 1.23 15.35
N TYR A 197 4.57 2.25 14.78
CA TYR A 197 5.01 3.64 14.90
C TYR A 197 4.94 4.14 16.35
N GLN A 198 3.87 3.82 17.09
CA GLN A 198 3.76 4.19 18.52
C GLN A 198 4.79 3.47 19.38
N GLU A 199 5.05 2.19 19.12
CA GLU A 199 6.10 1.43 19.79
C GLU A 199 7.48 2.05 19.53
N LEU A 200 7.76 2.45 18.29
CA LEU A 200 8.99 3.15 17.94
C LEU A 200 9.13 4.47 18.70
N ARG A 201 8.06 5.28 18.74
CA ARG A 201 8.05 6.54 19.50
C ARG A 201 8.36 6.32 20.98
N SER A 202 7.73 5.33 21.59
CA SER A 202 7.98 4.97 22.99
C SER A 202 9.41 4.50 23.21
N ALA A 203 9.94 3.66 22.31
CA ALA A 203 11.33 3.15 22.41
C ALA A 203 12.38 4.24 22.23
N LEU A 204 12.10 5.24 21.39
CA LEU A 204 12.97 6.38 21.16
C LEU A 204 12.72 7.55 22.13
N ALA A 205 11.76 7.42 23.05
CA ALA A 205 11.35 8.47 23.99
C ALA A 205 11.02 9.82 23.30
N TRP A 206 10.36 9.77 22.13
CA TRP A 206 9.94 10.98 21.43
C TRP A 206 8.81 11.69 22.16
N SER A 207 9.12 12.83 22.77
CA SER A 207 8.11 13.72 23.33
C SER A 207 7.56 14.64 22.23
N ASN A 208 6.23 14.75 22.16
CA ASN A 208 5.63 15.77 21.29
C ASN A 208 5.79 17.14 21.96
N THR A 209 6.39 18.09 21.28
CA THR A 209 6.15 19.49 21.57
C THR A 209 4.84 19.87 20.91
N PRO A 210 3.79 20.23 21.67
CA PRO A 210 2.58 20.77 21.06
C PRO A 210 2.97 22.05 20.30
N GLY A 211 2.74 22.03 18.97
CA GLY A 211 2.94 23.20 18.10
C GLY A 211 1.76 24.15 18.19
#